data_9b04c77144e25e36f237139419ed44a6
#
_entry.id   9b04c77144e25e36f237139419ed44a6
#
_cell.length_a   1.000
_cell.length_b   1.000
_cell.length_c   1.000
_cell.angle_alpha   90.00
_cell.angle_beta   90.00
_cell.angle_gamma   90.00
#
_symmetry.space_group_name_H-M   'P 1'
#
loop_
_entity.id
_entity.type
_entity.pdbx_description
1 polymer ?
#
loop_
_entity_poly.entity_id
_entity_poly.type
_entity_poly.pdbx_seq_one_letter_code
_entity_poly.pdbx_strand_id
1 'polypeptide(L)'
;MSVSVVTTFHKQGYDMYGKRMIRSFLDNWPKDLKLYVYAEDCVVEESAPNLIVKDLHSASPELVAFKERWKNVPKANGDVSSDPIRSKRKDSGKGFKWHAIRFAHKVYSIFSCAKECNTEWLMWMDADTYCHSPISDKNIQSLLPGKQELCYLGRRGKYSECGLYAIKLTSPACQEFLK
;
A
#
# COMPACT_ATOMS: atom_id res chain seq x y z
N MET A 1 -3.07 -5.06 -21.12
CA MET A 1 -3.27 -4.51 -19.76
C MET A 1 -1.96 -4.71 -19.00
N SER A 2 -1.33 -3.63 -18.56
CA SER A 2 -0.10 -3.69 -17.77
C SER A 2 -0.40 -3.30 -16.32
N VAL A 3 0.22 -4.01 -15.36
CA VAL A 3 -0.02 -3.84 -13.92
C VAL A 3 1.30 -3.77 -13.18
N SER A 4 1.42 -2.83 -12.26
CA SER A 4 2.45 -2.81 -11.22
C SER A 4 1.81 -3.02 -9.86
N VAL A 5 2.51 -3.69 -8.96
CA VAL A 5 2.07 -3.88 -7.57
C VAL A 5 2.97 -3.03 -6.66
N VAL A 6 2.39 -2.39 -5.66
CA VAL A 6 3.11 -1.57 -4.69
C VAL A 6 2.79 -1.96 -3.26
N THR A 7 3.80 -1.94 -2.41
CA THR A 7 3.68 -2.15 -0.96
C THR A 7 4.68 -1.29 -0.20
N THR A 8 4.51 -1.19 1.11
CA THR A 8 5.46 -0.55 2.03
C THR A 8 5.51 -1.26 3.37
N PHE A 9 6.64 -1.19 4.02
CA PHE A 9 6.87 -1.68 5.38
C PHE A 9 8.11 -1.03 6.00
N HIS A 10 8.18 -1.03 7.32
CA HIS A 10 9.38 -0.71 8.11
C HIS A 10 10.13 -2.01 8.47
N LYS A 11 11.32 -1.89 9.07
CA LYS A 11 12.18 -3.04 9.43
C LYS A 11 11.44 -4.15 10.18
N GLN A 12 10.70 -3.84 11.23
CA GLN A 12 9.94 -4.85 11.96
C GLN A 12 8.86 -5.52 11.09
N GLY A 13 8.18 -4.75 10.23
CA GLY A 13 7.19 -5.28 9.29
C GLY A 13 7.83 -6.20 8.25
N TYR A 14 9.03 -5.87 7.76
CA TYR A 14 9.79 -6.72 6.87
C TYR A 14 10.09 -8.08 7.51
N ASP A 15 10.61 -8.08 8.73
CA ASP A 15 10.95 -9.31 9.45
C ASP A 15 9.72 -10.18 9.78
N MET A 16 8.62 -9.55 10.13
CA MET A 16 7.39 -10.27 10.53
C MET A 16 6.61 -10.85 9.36
N TYR A 17 6.50 -10.12 8.24
CA TYR A 17 5.63 -10.50 7.13
C TYR A 17 6.14 -10.07 5.74
N GLY A 18 6.85 -8.95 5.59
CA GLY A 18 7.24 -8.40 4.30
C GLY A 18 8.14 -9.34 3.50
N LYS A 19 9.07 -10.02 4.15
CA LYS A 19 9.93 -11.04 3.54
C LYS A 19 9.10 -12.19 2.92
N ARG A 20 8.11 -12.69 3.64
CA ARG A 20 7.19 -13.72 3.14
C ARG A 20 6.33 -13.22 1.99
N MET A 21 5.84 -11.98 2.11
CA MET A 21 5.05 -11.34 1.04
C MET A 21 5.86 -11.27 -0.25
N ILE A 22 7.09 -10.73 -0.22
CA ILE A 22 7.96 -10.62 -1.40
C ILE A 22 8.21 -11.99 -2.02
N ARG A 23 8.61 -12.98 -1.22
CA ARG A 23 8.87 -14.34 -1.72
C ARG A 23 7.64 -14.94 -2.36
N SER A 24 6.48 -14.85 -1.71
CA SER A 24 5.23 -15.37 -2.27
C SER A 24 4.82 -14.68 -3.57
N PHE A 25 5.11 -13.38 -3.71
CA PHE A 25 4.92 -12.66 -4.96
C PHE A 25 5.86 -13.19 -6.04
N LEU A 26 7.14 -13.27 -5.75
CA LEU A 26 8.14 -13.74 -6.70
C LEU A 26 7.90 -15.18 -7.16
N ASP A 27 7.35 -16.02 -6.29
CA ASP A 27 7.06 -17.42 -6.61
C ASP A 27 5.77 -17.61 -7.41
N ASN A 28 4.73 -16.84 -7.11
CA ASN A 28 3.36 -17.14 -7.55
C ASN A 28 2.79 -16.16 -8.57
N TRP A 29 3.34 -14.94 -8.71
CA TRP A 29 2.84 -13.96 -9.67
C TRP A 29 3.56 -14.06 -11.02
N PRO A 30 2.91 -13.62 -12.14
CA PRO A 30 3.56 -13.53 -13.44
C PRO A 30 4.87 -12.74 -13.37
N LYS A 31 5.92 -13.23 -14.03
CA LYS A 31 7.28 -12.69 -13.93
C LYS A 31 7.48 -11.33 -14.61
N ASP A 32 6.57 -10.95 -15.46
CA ASP A 32 6.52 -9.64 -16.13
C ASP A 32 5.87 -8.53 -15.26
N LEU A 33 5.13 -8.91 -14.21
CA LEU A 33 4.61 -7.95 -13.26
C LEU A 33 5.71 -7.49 -12.29
N LYS A 34 5.79 -6.17 -12.10
CA LYS A 34 6.75 -5.56 -11.18
C LYS A 34 6.13 -5.35 -9.80
N LEU A 35 6.89 -5.73 -8.77
CA LEU A 35 6.61 -5.39 -7.38
C LEU A 35 7.51 -4.22 -6.96
N TYR A 36 6.90 -3.09 -6.62
CA TYR A 36 7.55 -1.94 -6.02
C TYR A 36 7.43 -2.03 -4.51
N VAL A 37 8.55 -2.02 -3.83
CA VAL A 37 8.65 -2.04 -2.37
C VAL A 37 9.26 -0.72 -1.91
N TYR A 38 8.50 0.06 -1.17
CA TYR A 38 9.00 1.25 -0.49
C TYR A 38 9.34 0.88 0.95
N ALA A 39 10.61 0.59 1.20
CA ALA A 39 11.11 0.15 2.50
C ALA A 39 11.45 1.35 3.38
N GLU A 40 10.97 1.36 4.62
CA GLU A 40 11.32 2.38 5.62
C GLU A 40 12.40 1.83 6.55
N ASP A 41 13.57 2.48 6.55
CA ASP A 41 14.69 2.17 7.44
C ASP A 41 15.08 0.68 7.49
N CYS A 42 14.98 -0.01 6.34
CA CYS A 42 15.40 -1.41 6.28
C CYS A 42 15.98 -1.80 4.92
N VAL A 43 16.90 -2.76 4.96
CA VAL A 43 17.45 -3.41 3.78
C VAL A 43 16.59 -4.63 3.44
N VAL A 44 16.13 -4.72 2.19
CA VAL A 44 15.45 -5.88 1.64
C VAL A 44 16.49 -6.82 1.06
N GLU A 45 16.50 -8.07 1.50
CA GLU A 45 17.51 -9.08 1.10
C GLU A 45 17.16 -9.77 -0.22
N GLU A 46 15.87 -9.80 -0.57
CA GLU A 46 15.40 -10.40 -1.82
C GLU A 46 15.84 -9.57 -3.03
N SER A 47 16.19 -10.27 -4.12
CA SER A 47 16.56 -9.66 -5.38
C SER A 47 15.99 -10.46 -6.55
N ALA A 48 15.32 -9.78 -7.48
CA ALA A 48 14.77 -10.36 -8.71
C ALA A 48 14.60 -9.27 -9.77
N PRO A 49 14.57 -9.63 -11.08
CA PRO A 49 14.39 -8.64 -12.15
C PRO A 49 13.08 -7.85 -12.08
N ASN A 50 12.06 -8.43 -11.47
CA ASN A 50 10.74 -7.81 -11.30
C ASN A 50 10.48 -7.28 -9.87
N LEU A 51 11.51 -7.22 -9.02
CA LEU A 51 11.47 -6.59 -7.70
C LEU A 51 12.22 -5.25 -7.74
N ILE A 52 11.51 -4.17 -7.41
CA ILE A 52 12.07 -2.81 -7.37
C ILE A 52 11.96 -2.31 -5.93
N VAL A 53 13.10 -2.19 -5.26
CA VAL A 53 13.17 -1.72 -3.88
C VAL A 53 13.63 -0.27 -3.85
N LYS A 54 12.92 0.57 -3.13
CA LYS A 54 13.20 1.99 -2.92
C LYS A 54 13.23 2.30 -1.41
N ASP A 55 14.11 3.19 -1.02
CA ASP A 55 14.01 3.82 0.30
C ASP A 55 12.82 4.80 0.30
N LEU A 56 11.90 4.60 1.25
CA LEU A 56 10.65 5.36 1.29
C LEU A 56 10.87 6.85 1.56
N HIS A 57 11.80 7.18 2.44
CA HIS A 57 12.07 8.58 2.81
C HIS A 57 12.70 9.35 1.66
N SER A 58 13.63 8.72 0.93
CA SER A 58 14.25 9.31 -0.26
C SER A 58 13.26 9.45 -1.42
N ALA A 59 12.36 8.48 -1.59
CA ALA A 59 11.35 8.49 -2.65
C ALA A 59 10.18 9.46 -2.36
N SER A 60 9.95 9.82 -1.10
CA SER A 60 8.82 10.66 -0.66
C SER A 60 9.27 11.71 0.37
N PRO A 61 9.97 12.77 -0.04
CA PRO A 61 10.31 13.88 0.86
C PRO A 61 9.08 14.53 1.51
N GLU A 62 7.95 14.51 0.81
CA GLU A 62 6.66 15.01 1.31
C GLU A 62 6.15 14.19 2.51
N LEU A 63 6.41 12.86 2.54
CA LEU A 63 6.11 12.05 3.73
C LEU A 63 6.97 12.47 4.91
N VAL A 64 8.26 12.72 4.69
CA VAL A 64 9.16 13.19 5.74
C VAL A 64 8.66 14.52 6.32
N ALA A 65 8.32 15.46 5.45
CA ALA A 65 7.75 16.75 5.86
C ALA A 65 6.41 16.59 6.62
N PHE A 66 5.54 15.66 6.14
CA PHE A 66 4.29 15.36 6.82
C PHE A 66 4.52 14.77 8.22
N LYS A 67 5.42 13.80 8.36
CA LYS A 67 5.77 13.18 9.65
C LYS A 67 6.31 14.24 10.62
N GLU A 68 7.24 15.08 10.16
CA GLU A 68 7.82 16.14 10.98
C GLU A 68 6.78 17.16 11.44
N ARG A 69 5.91 17.61 10.55
CA ARG A 69 4.82 18.56 10.86
C ARG A 69 3.87 18.04 11.94
N TRP A 70 3.58 16.73 11.95
CA TRP A 70 2.54 16.16 12.81
C TRP A 70 3.09 15.30 13.96
N LYS A 71 4.41 15.18 14.12
CA LYS A 71 5.04 14.31 15.13
C LYS A 71 4.58 14.56 16.56
N ASN A 72 4.30 15.83 16.91
CA ASN A 72 3.91 16.25 18.26
C ASN A 72 2.39 16.39 18.45
N VAL A 73 1.59 15.98 17.47
CA VAL A 73 0.14 16.05 17.56
C VAL A 73 -0.42 14.68 18.00
N PRO A 74 -0.91 14.54 19.26
CA PRO A 74 -1.33 13.24 19.81
C PRO A 74 -2.31 12.50 18.91
N LYS A 75 -3.32 13.22 18.40
CA LYS A 75 -4.36 12.67 17.50
C LYS A 75 -3.79 12.14 16.18
N ALA A 76 -2.74 12.74 15.63
CA ALA A 76 -2.08 12.26 14.43
C ALA A 76 -1.27 10.98 14.69
N ASN A 77 -0.88 10.76 15.94
CA ASN A 77 -0.11 9.61 16.43
C ASN A 77 -0.99 8.53 17.09
N GLY A 78 -2.29 8.57 16.85
CA GLY A 78 -3.22 7.53 17.31
C GLY A 78 -3.76 7.74 18.74
N ASP A 79 -3.36 8.77 19.43
CA ASP A 79 -3.96 9.15 20.72
C ASP A 79 -5.25 9.95 20.48
N VAL A 80 -6.36 9.34 20.82
CA VAL A 80 -7.70 9.93 20.69
C VAL A 80 -8.32 10.29 22.03
N SER A 81 -7.57 10.27 23.12
CA SER A 81 -8.05 10.52 24.48
C SER A 81 -8.73 11.89 24.61
N SER A 82 -8.21 12.91 23.95
CA SER A 82 -8.75 14.26 23.90
C SER A 82 -9.85 14.50 22.83
N ASP A 83 -10.14 13.51 21.99
CA ASP A 83 -11.16 13.64 20.95
C ASP A 83 -12.58 13.36 21.53
N PRO A 84 -13.52 14.32 21.49
CA PRO A 84 -14.80 14.19 22.17
C PRO A 84 -15.71 13.10 21.58
N ILE A 85 -15.46 12.67 20.33
CA ILE A 85 -16.25 11.66 19.63
C ILE A 85 -15.52 10.32 19.67
N ARG A 86 -14.23 10.30 19.27
CA ARG A 86 -13.45 9.04 19.12
C ARG A 86 -13.10 8.41 20.45
N SER A 87 -12.85 9.20 21.51
CA SER A 87 -12.58 8.69 22.87
C SER A 87 -13.72 7.84 23.43
N LYS A 88 -14.96 8.10 23.00
CA LYS A 88 -16.16 7.36 23.45
C LYS A 88 -16.43 6.08 22.66
N ARG A 89 -15.67 5.79 21.61
CA ARG A 89 -15.87 4.56 20.81
C ARG A 89 -15.34 3.34 21.53
N LYS A 90 -16.01 2.18 21.32
CA LYS A 90 -15.58 0.88 21.89
C LYS A 90 -14.17 0.45 21.45
N ASP A 91 -13.67 1.01 20.34
CA ASP A 91 -12.35 0.73 19.79
C ASP A 91 -11.34 1.87 20.01
N SER A 92 -11.63 2.82 20.89
CA SER A 92 -10.75 3.97 21.21
C SER A 92 -9.36 3.54 21.68
N GLY A 93 -9.27 2.43 22.44
CA GLY A 93 -8.00 1.85 22.88
C GLY A 93 -7.16 1.21 21.76
N LYS A 94 -7.69 1.11 20.53
CA LYS A 94 -6.95 0.62 19.36
C LYS A 94 -6.29 1.77 18.62
N GLY A 95 -5.34 2.44 19.25
CA GLY A 95 -4.69 3.65 18.75
C GLY A 95 -4.17 3.54 17.30
N PHE A 96 -3.76 2.33 16.85
CA PHE A 96 -3.32 2.12 15.47
C PHE A 96 -4.37 2.51 14.43
N LYS A 97 -5.67 2.41 14.72
CA LYS A 97 -6.75 2.77 13.78
C LYS A 97 -6.85 4.27 13.53
N TRP A 98 -6.28 5.06 14.40
CA TRP A 98 -6.35 6.53 14.36
C TRP A 98 -5.02 7.16 14.01
N HIS A 99 -4.00 6.34 13.75
CA HIS A 99 -2.62 6.76 13.55
C HIS A 99 -2.41 7.28 12.12
N ALA A 100 -2.69 8.57 11.90
CA ALA A 100 -2.58 9.18 10.57
C ALA A 100 -1.16 9.10 10.00
N ILE A 101 -0.13 9.31 10.82
CA ILE A 101 1.27 9.21 10.41
C ILE A 101 1.58 7.80 9.90
N ARG A 102 1.10 6.77 10.58
CA ARG A 102 1.28 5.38 10.14
C ARG A 102 0.61 5.12 8.77
N PHE A 103 -0.62 5.58 8.59
CA PHE A 103 -1.33 5.38 7.32
C PHE A 103 -0.80 6.24 6.18
N ALA A 104 -0.13 7.36 6.48
CA ALA A 104 0.53 8.18 5.47
C ALA A 104 1.57 7.40 4.66
N HIS A 105 2.29 6.45 5.27
CA HIS A 105 3.25 5.60 4.55
C HIS A 105 2.63 4.91 3.33
N LYS A 106 1.43 4.34 3.50
CA LYS A 106 0.68 3.72 2.41
C LYS A 106 0.34 4.72 1.30
N VAL A 107 -0.19 5.87 1.67
CA VAL A 107 -0.61 6.92 0.72
C VAL A 107 0.59 7.41 -0.09
N TYR A 108 1.67 7.78 0.58
CA TYR A 108 2.85 8.32 -0.09
C TYR A 108 3.59 7.28 -0.93
N SER A 109 3.60 6.01 -0.52
CA SER A 109 4.15 4.92 -1.36
C SER A 109 3.37 4.75 -2.66
N ILE A 110 2.03 4.83 -2.60
CA ILE A 110 1.18 4.76 -3.79
C ILE A 110 1.44 5.95 -4.71
N PHE A 111 1.49 7.17 -4.17
CA PHE A 111 1.72 8.39 -4.94
C PHE A 111 3.12 8.40 -5.58
N SER A 112 4.15 7.98 -4.85
CA SER A 112 5.49 7.85 -5.40
C SER A 112 5.57 6.80 -6.50
N CYS A 113 4.95 5.64 -6.30
CA CYS A 113 4.90 4.58 -7.32
C CYS A 113 4.12 5.02 -8.57
N ALA A 114 3.00 5.72 -8.40
CA ALA A 114 2.19 6.20 -9.51
C ALA A 114 2.93 7.22 -10.41
N LYS A 115 3.88 7.99 -9.84
CA LYS A 115 4.72 8.93 -10.59
C LYS A 115 5.81 8.24 -11.43
N GLU A 116 6.25 7.04 -11.03
CA GLU A 116 7.39 6.37 -11.69
C GLU A 116 7.04 5.10 -12.46
N CYS A 117 5.96 4.39 -12.09
CA CYS A 117 5.56 3.20 -12.82
C CYS A 117 4.84 3.58 -14.12
N ASN A 118 5.26 2.95 -15.22
CA ASN A 118 4.65 3.16 -16.54
C ASN A 118 3.72 2.00 -16.89
N THR A 119 2.63 1.84 -16.10
CA THR A 119 1.62 0.79 -16.28
C THR A 119 0.22 1.38 -16.30
N GLU A 120 -0.73 0.64 -16.89
CA GLU A 120 -2.13 1.06 -16.94
C GLU A 120 -2.78 1.03 -15.55
N TRP A 121 -2.40 0.03 -14.74
CA TRP A 121 -2.93 -0.17 -13.41
C TRP A 121 -1.82 -0.17 -12.35
N LEU A 122 -2.09 0.45 -11.22
CA LEU A 122 -1.31 0.34 -9.98
C LEU A 122 -2.13 -0.37 -8.93
N MET A 123 -1.64 -1.52 -8.46
CA MET A 123 -2.29 -2.33 -7.43
C MET A 123 -1.58 -2.16 -6.09
N TRP A 124 -2.28 -1.71 -5.09
CA TRP A 124 -1.83 -1.77 -3.71
C TRP A 124 -2.02 -3.16 -3.13
N MET A 125 -1.03 -3.68 -2.42
CA MET A 125 -1.11 -4.91 -1.64
C MET A 125 -0.48 -4.68 -0.26
N ASP A 126 -1.25 -4.89 0.82
CA ASP A 126 -0.72 -4.80 2.19
C ASP A 126 0.40 -5.84 2.38
N ALA A 127 1.47 -5.45 3.08
CA ALA A 127 2.67 -6.26 3.22
C ALA A 127 2.48 -7.53 4.08
N ASP A 128 1.37 -7.65 4.80
CA ASP A 128 0.98 -8.87 5.53
C ASP A 128 0.13 -9.84 4.69
N THR A 129 -0.09 -9.50 3.42
CA THR A 129 -0.75 -10.36 2.43
C THR A 129 0.27 -11.26 1.73
N TYR A 130 -0.05 -12.52 1.49
CA TYR A 130 0.79 -13.42 0.69
C TYR A 130 -0.04 -14.34 -0.20
N CYS A 131 0.55 -14.72 -1.33
CA CYS A 131 -0.04 -15.70 -2.24
C CYS A 131 0.40 -17.12 -1.86
N HIS A 132 -0.56 -18.04 -1.80
CA HIS A 132 -0.30 -19.45 -1.49
C HIS A 132 -0.42 -20.38 -2.71
N SER A 133 -0.74 -19.81 -3.87
CA SER A 133 -0.89 -20.54 -5.14
C SER A 133 -0.62 -19.63 -6.34
N PRO A 134 -0.25 -20.20 -7.51
CA PRO A 134 0.04 -19.41 -8.71
C PRO A 134 -1.13 -18.51 -9.14
N ILE A 135 -0.81 -17.28 -9.48
CA ILE A 135 -1.71 -16.28 -10.03
C ILE A 135 -1.48 -16.21 -11.55
N SER A 136 -2.51 -16.45 -12.32
CA SER A 136 -2.46 -16.34 -13.78
C SER A 136 -2.88 -14.94 -14.25
N ASP A 137 -2.51 -14.58 -15.48
CA ASP A 137 -2.99 -13.35 -16.13
C ASP A 137 -4.53 -13.28 -16.16
N LYS A 138 -5.19 -14.43 -16.33
CA LYS A 138 -6.65 -14.52 -16.29
C LYS A 138 -7.21 -14.13 -14.91
N ASN A 139 -6.55 -14.52 -13.83
CA ASN A 139 -6.95 -14.11 -12.49
C ASN A 139 -6.84 -12.57 -12.33
N ILE A 140 -5.74 -11.99 -12.82
CA ILE A 140 -5.51 -10.54 -12.75
C ILE A 140 -6.55 -9.80 -13.61
N GLN A 141 -6.82 -10.28 -14.83
CA GLN A 141 -7.85 -9.71 -15.70
C GLN A 141 -9.25 -9.75 -15.08
N SER A 142 -9.56 -10.79 -14.32
CA SER A 142 -10.85 -10.89 -13.61
C SER A 142 -10.98 -9.93 -12.45
N LEU A 143 -9.85 -9.56 -11.81
CA LEU A 143 -9.82 -8.54 -10.74
C LEU A 143 -9.90 -7.11 -11.31
N LEU A 144 -9.49 -6.91 -12.57
CA LEU A 144 -9.37 -5.61 -13.23
C LEU A 144 -10.21 -5.57 -14.52
N PRO A 145 -11.56 -5.55 -14.43
CA PRO A 145 -12.44 -5.76 -15.59
C PRO A 145 -12.49 -4.59 -16.60
N GLY A 146 -11.58 -3.67 -16.56
CA GLY A 146 -11.35 -2.67 -17.61
C GLY A 146 -12.33 -1.48 -17.67
N LYS A 147 -13.58 -1.68 -17.27
CA LYS A 147 -14.62 -0.62 -17.26
C LYS A 147 -14.57 0.27 -16.00
N GLN A 148 -13.99 -0.23 -14.93
CA GLN A 148 -13.81 0.47 -13.67
C GLN A 148 -12.50 1.26 -13.68
N GLU A 149 -12.44 2.29 -12.86
CA GLU A 149 -11.27 3.13 -12.63
C GLU A 149 -10.59 2.78 -11.30
N LEU A 150 -11.38 2.25 -10.35
CA LEU A 150 -10.94 1.75 -9.06
C LEU A 150 -11.54 0.36 -8.83
N CYS A 151 -10.71 -0.61 -8.52
CA CYS A 151 -11.11 -1.96 -8.16
C CYS A 151 -10.67 -2.29 -6.73
N TYR A 152 -11.54 -2.89 -5.94
CA TYR A 152 -11.25 -3.27 -4.56
C TYR A 152 -12.04 -4.52 -4.16
N LEU A 153 -11.61 -5.20 -3.10
CA LEU A 153 -12.32 -6.35 -2.58
C LEU A 153 -13.52 -5.90 -1.73
N GLY A 154 -14.72 -6.11 -2.25
CA GLY A 154 -15.95 -5.83 -1.54
C GLY A 154 -16.22 -6.87 -0.43
N ARG A 155 -16.82 -6.41 0.67
CA ARG A 155 -17.27 -7.27 1.78
C ARG A 155 -18.75 -7.04 2.00
N ARG A 156 -19.57 -8.08 1.84
CA ARG A 156 -21.02 -7.98 2.04
C ARG A 156 -21.35 -7.52 3.46
N GLY A 157 -22.06 -6.41 3.59
CA GLY A 157 -22.49 -5.84 4.89
C GLY A 157 -21.38 -5.27 5.76
N LYS A 158 -20.18 -5.02 5.19
CA LYS A 158 -19.03 -4.43 5.88
C LYS A 158 -18.35 -3.39 5.00
N TYR A 159 -17.43 -2.62 5.58
CA TYR A 159 -16.54 -1.74 4.80
C TYR A 159 -15.69 -2.57 3.84
N SER A 160 -15.37 -1.98 2.68
CA SER A 160 -14.48 -2.57 1.68
C SER A 160 -13.14 -2.93 2.29
N GLU A 161 -12.52 -3.98 1.76
CA GLU A 161 -11.15 -4.33 2.10
C GLU A 161 -10.17 -3.32 1.50
N CYS A 162 -9.27 -2.81 2.30
CA CYS A 162 -8.24 -1.88 1.85
C CYS A 162 -6.84 -2.51 1.74
N GLY A 163 -6.72 -3.82 2.01
CA GLY A 163 -5.46 -4.57 1.88
C GLY A 163 -5.09 -4.91 0.45
N LEU A 164 -6.08 -4.93 -0.46
CA LEU A 164 -5.87 -5.13 -1.88
C LEU A 164 -6.86 -4.27 -2.69
N TYR A 165 -6.33 -3.36 -3.49
CA TYR A 165 -7.10 -2.57 -4.45
C TYR A 165 -6.23 -2.08 -5.61
N ALA A 166 -6.83 -1.67 -6.70
CA ALA A 166 -6.12 -1.17 -7.87
C ALA A 166 -6.74 0.12 -8.38
N ILE A 167 -5.87 1.01 -8.86
CA ILE A 167 -6.18 2.33 -9.41
C ILE A 167 -5.77 2.33 -10.87
N LYS A 168 -6.66 2.76 -11.78
CA LYS A 168 -6.37 2.88 -13.20
C LYS A 168 -5.62 4.19 -13.47
N LEU A 169 -4.30 4.12 -13.67
CA LEU A 169 -3.45 5.30 -13.84
C LEU A 169 -3.74 6.09 -15.11
N THR A 170 -4.34 5.45 -16.12
CA THR A 170 -4.74 6.12 -17.38
C THR A 170 -6.08 6.84 -17.28
N SER A 171 -6.82 6.69 -16.17
CA SER A 171 -8.09 7.40 -15.94
C SER A 171 -7.85 8.86 -15.53
N PRO A 172 -8.49 9.85 -16.21
CA PRO A 172 -8.40 11.24 -15.79
C PRO A 172 -8.83 11.48 -14.33
N ALA A 173 -9.88 10.79 -13.86
CA ALA A 173 -10.35 10.91 -12.47
C ALA A 173 -9.31 10.39 -11.48
N CYS A 174 -8.66 9.27 -11.77
CA CYS A 174 -7.59 8.74 -10.93
C CYS A 174 -6.33 9.62 -10.99
N GLN A 175 -5.99 10.19 -12.13
CA GLN A 175 -4.88 11.15 -12.26
C GLN A 175 -5.13 12.42 -11.44
N GLU A 176 -6.37 12.91 -11.40
CA GLU A 176 -6.73 14.04 -10.54
C GLU A 176 -6.66 13.69 -9.06
N PHE A 177 -7.09 12.49 -8.67
CA PHE A 177 -6.99 11.99 -7.30
C PHE A 177 -5.52 11.83 -6.81
N LEU A 178 -4.59 11.54 -7.72
CA LEU A 178 -3.17 11.30 -7.42
C LEU A 178 -2.30 12.57 -7.47
N LYS A 179 -2.87 13.75 -7.66
CA LYS A 179 -2.17 15.05 -7.56
C LYS A 179 -2.06 15.51 -6.12
#